data_4ddc91d309657b0e2f7119f12095d3ab
#
_entry.id   4ddc91d309657b0e2f7119f12095d3ab
#
_cell.length_a   1.000
_cell.length_b   1.000
_cell.length_c   1.000
_cell.angle_alpha   90.00
_cell.angle_beta   90.00
_cell.angle_gamma   90.00
#
_symmetry.space_group_name_H-M   'P 1'
#
loop_
_entity.id
_entity.type
_entity.pdbx_description
1 polymer ?
#
loop_
_entity_poly.entity_id
_entity_poly.type
_entity_poly.pdbx_seq_one_letter_code
_entity_poly.pdbx_strand_id
1 'polypeptide(L)'
;MPMPEPYTDPVIDPVTGFAIPFSWIQLCPDPQALQKIQSGRWVILSSGLLCRRGFTTGTTASAACKGAVLSLKRPVHNLDVATPAGIPVSLLVVARDGFCIAVKDGGEHQFDVTAGLEIAAQARLSEETTLIAGKGVGRILARGLCDEVGRPAISPSARKQIMKAIKQALQETGLAGAEVELSIPRGEELASETLNPRLGILKGISILGSTGFVEPWNDHFIGDRALELKEGKKVLVTTGRTGLKFSRVLFPDYKAVLMGSQLDRLAFEKDQESILCGLPALILKWAWPQILDETNYGTVAEMVEIEPQHRNIAKALHMAKKKLPDTRIVLLHKDGNILADVP
;
A
#
# COMPACT_ATOMS: atom_id res chain seq x y z
N MET A 1 -7.05 -18.47 33.55
CA MET A 1 -7.47 -17.89 32.28
C MET A 1 -7.49 -19.01 31.25
N PRO A 2 -8.55 -19.20 30.47
CA PRO A 2 -8.55 -20.21 29.43
C PRO A 2 -7.44 -19.86 28.42
N MET A 3 -6.64 -20.85 28.07
CA MET A 3 -5.65 -20.73 26.98
C MET A 3 -6.42 -20.33 25.72
N PRO A 4 -5.97 -19.31 24.98
CA PRO A 4 -6.58 -18.97 23.71
C PRO A 4 -6.47 -20.18 22.76
N GLU A 5 -7.50 -20.35 21.90
CA GLU A 5 -7.52 -21.42 20.90
C GLU A 5 -6.21 -21.52 20.12
N PRO A 6 -5.80 -22.72 19.67
CA PRO A 6 -4.53 -22.91 18.98
C PRO A 6 -4.53 -22.08 17.70
N TYR A 7 -3.74 -21.06 17.66
CA TYR A 7 -3.53 -20.24 16.48
C TYR A 7 -2.79 -21.06 15.40
N THR A 8 -3.19 -20.87 14.16
CA THR A 8 -2.46 -21.46 13.03
C THR A 8 -1.13 -20.73 12.86
N ASP A 9 -0.03 -21.46 12.82
CA ASP A 9 1.27 -20.95 12.42
C ASP A 9 1.48 -21.32 10.94
N PRO A 10 1.72 -20.39 10.02
CA PRO A 10 1.89 -18.94 10.24
C PRO A 10 0.55 -18.18 10.38
N VAL A 11 0.61 -17.00 11.04
CA VAL A 11 -0.50 -16.04 11.06
C VAL A 11 -0.53 -15.26 9.77
N ILE A 12 -1.66 -15.20 9.09
CA ILE A 12 -1.78 -14.45 7.83
C ILE A 12 -2.14 -12.99 8.09
N ASP A 13 -1.33 -12.06 7.58
CA ASP A 13 -1.67 -10.64 7.56
C ASP A 13 -2.87 -10.41 6.64
N PRO A 14 -4.02 -9.95 7.15
CA PRO A 14 -5.25 -9.87 6.37
C PRO A 14 -5.22 -8.80 5.27
N VAL A 15 -4.28 -7.85 5.32
CA VAL A 15 -4.14 -6.77 4.32
C VAL A 15 -3.28 -7.20 3.14
N THR A 16 -2.24 -7.98 3.39
CA THR A 16 -1.20 -8.30 2.40
C THR A 16 -1.16 -9.76 1.99
N GLY A 17 -1.75 -10.64 2.79
CA GLY A 17 -1.63 -12.09 2.64
C GLY A 17 -0.27 -12.64 3.10
N PHE A 18 0.60 -11.81 3.69
CA PHE A 18 1.90 -12.24 4.18
C PHE A 18 1.77 -13.24 5.33
N ALA A 19 2.51 -14.33 5.24
CA ALA A 19 2.58 -15.36 6.28
C ALA A 19 3.57 -14.94 7.37
N ILE A 20 3.04 -14.43 8.47
CA ILE A 20 3.81 -13.96 9.63
C ILE A 20 4.18 -15.17 10.50
N PRO A 21 5.50 -15.46 10.71
CA PRO A 21 5.91 -16.49 11.64
C PRO A 21 5.45 -16.16 13.06
N PHE A 22 4.91 -17.14 13.78
CA PHE A 22 4.42 -16.91 15.16
C PHE A 22 5.54 -16.43 16.09
N SER A 23 6.79 -16.83 15.82
CA SER A 23 7.97 -16.34 16.55
C SER A 23 8.10 -14.82 16.58
N TRP A 24 7.66 -14.10 15.53
CA TRP A 24 7.66 -12.63 15.52
C TRP A 24 6.65 -12.05 16.52
N ILE A 25 5.50 -12.71 16.65
CA ILE A 25 4.46 -12.32 17.60
C ILE A 25 4.94 -12.55 19.04
N GLN A 26 5.68 -13.64 19.28
CA GLN A 26 6.26 -13.92 20.58
C GLN A 26 7.33 -12.90 21.00
N LEU A 27 8.03 -12.28 20.04
CA LEU A 27 8.98 -11.19 20.31
C LEU A 27 8.28 -9.87 20.66
N CYS A 28 7.01 -9.71 20.34
CA CYS A 28 6.27 -8.50 20.59
C CYS A 28 5.90 -8.39 22.08
N PRO A 29 6.23 -7.27 22.75
CA PRO A 29 5.86 -7.07 24.15
C PRO A 29 4.36 -6.80 24.37
N ASP A 30 3.62 -6.56 23.29
CA ASP A 30 2.18 -6.26 23.37
C ASP A 30 1.37 -7.55 23.39
N PRO A 31 0.65 -7.87 24.49
CA PRO A 31 -0.14 -9.08 24.61
C PRO A 31 -1.34 -9.14 23.63
N GLN A 32 -1.71 -7.99 23.04
CA GLN A 32 -2.78 -7.88 22.05
C GLN A 32 -2.24 -7.90 20.61
N ALA A 33 -0.96 -8.21 20.40
CA ALA A 33 -0.32 -8.16 19.09
C ALA A 33 -1.11 -8.90 18.01
N LEU A 34 -1.53 -10.12 18.29
CA LEU A 34 -2.29 -10.95 17.36
C LEU A 34 -3.63 -10.32 16.98
N GLN A 35 -4.41 -9.84 17.94
CA GLN A 35 -5.69 -9.17 17.70
C GLN A 35 -5.49 -7.89 16.86
N LYS A 36 -4.44 -7.12 17.15
CA LYS A 36 -4.07 -5.93 16.40
C LYS A 36 -3.72 -6.24 14.95
N ILE A 37 -2.93 -7.28 14.71
CA ILE A 37 -2.58 -7.75 13.35
C ILE A 37 -3.84 -8.19 12.60
N GLN A 38 -4.70 -8.99 13.23
CA GLN A 38 -5.94 -9.49 12.64
C GLN A 38 -6.94 -8.37 12.30
N SER A 39 -6.88 -7.23 13.00
CA SER A 39 -7.67 -6.05 12.66
C SER A 39 -7.26 -5.40 11.33
N GLY A 40 -6.11 -5.77 10.75
CA GLY A 40 -5.52 -5.14 9.58
C GLY A 40 -4.89 -3.77 9.84
N ARG A 41 -5.15 -3.16 11.01
CA ARG A 41 -4.62 -1.83 11.38
C ARG A 41 -3.14 -1.85 11.76
N TRP A 42 -2.59 -3.01 12.02
CA TRP A 42 -1.21 -3.15 12.48
C TRP A 42 -0.47 -4.16 11.62
N VAL A 43 0.81 -3.89 11.41
CA VAL A 43 1.77 -4.80 10.79
C VAL A 43 2.88 -5.07 11.78
N ILE A 44 3.35 -6.32 11.85
CA ILE A 44 4.49 -6.70 12.68
C ILE A 44 5.73 -6.86 11.81
N LEU A 45 6.86 -6.39 12.31
CA LEU A 45 8.17 -6.56 11.70
C LEU A 45 8.87 -7.82 12.25
N SER A 46 9.91 -8.30 11.59
CA SER A 46 10.67 -9.47 12.04
C SER A 46 11.33 -9.28 13.42
N SER A 47 11.51 -8.03 13.84
CA SER A 47 12.00 -7.65 15.18
C SER A 47 10.94 -7.76 16.29
N GLY A 48 9.68 -8.06 15.97
CA GLY A 48 8.57 -8.02 16.91
C GLY A 48 7.95 -6.62 17.09
N LEU A 49 8.44 -5.61 16.40
CA LEU A 49 7.87 -4.26 16.47
C LEU A 49 6.54 -4.20 15.74
N LEU A 50 5.49 -3.71 16.41
CA LEU A 50 4.20 -3.39 15.82
C LEU A 50 4.20 -1.95 15.30
N CYS A 51 3.76 -1.77 14.05
CA CYS A 51 3.59 -0.47 13.42
C CYS A 51 2.14 -0.29 12.97
N ARG A 52 1.57 0.90 13.20
CA ARG A 52 0.17 1.20 12.90
C ARG A 52 0.01 1.71 11.46
N ARG A 53 -0.80 1.03 10.66
CA ARG A 53 -1.22 1.48 9.32
C ARG A 53 -2.16 2.67 9.39
N GLY A 54 -2.05 3.56 8.41
CA GLY A 54 -3.01 4.63 8.13
C GLY A 54 -4.17 4.16 7.25
N PHE A 55 -5.09 5.08 6.92
CA PHE A 55 -6.13 4.89 5.92
C PHE A 55 -5.79 5.64 4.63
N THR A 56 -6.16 5.08 3.49
CA THR A 56 -6.02 5.76 2.20
C THR A 56 -7.01 6.91 2.05
N THR A 57 -6.74 7.81 1.10
CA THR A 57 -7.73 8.83 0.70
C THR A 57 -9.05 8.21 0.25
N GLY A 58 -9.02 7.02 -0.37
CA GLY A 58 -10.21 6.26 -0.76
C GLY A 58 -11.06 5.80 0.42
N THR A 59 -10.42 5.28 1.48
CA THR A 59 -11.15 4.84 2.69
C THR A 59 -11.75 6.03 3.43
N THR A 60 -10.98 7.13 3.57
CA THR A 60 -11.48 8.36 4.21
C THR A 60 -12.62 8.99 3.41
N ALA A 61 -12.50 9.03 2.07
CA ALA A 61 -13.57 9.52 1.19
C ALA A 61 -14.83 8.65 1.28
N SER A 62 -14.67 7.33 1.42
CA SER A 62 -15.80 6.43 1.62
C SER A 62 -16.54 6.71 2.92
N ALA A 63 -15.80 7.01 4.00
CA ALA A 63 -16.40 7.41 5.28
C ALA A 63 -17.13 8.76 5.16
N ALA A 64 -16.53 9.75 4.51
CA ALA A 64 -17.16 11.06 4.29
C ALA A 64 -18.47 10.92 3.49
N CYS A 65 -18.45 10.18 2.37
CA CYS A 65 -19.63 9.98 1.53
C CYS A 65 -20.72 9.17 2.26
N LYS A 66 -20.36 8.09 2.98
CA LYS A 66 -21.32 7.31 3.79
C LYS A 66 -21.94 8.18 4.88
N GLY A 67 -21.12 8.93 5.62
CA GLY A 67 -21.55 9.82 6.68
C GLY A 67 -22.49 10.92 6.18
N ALA A 68 -22.20 11.51 5.01
CA ALA A 68 -23.07 12.51 4.41
C ALA A 68 -24.48 11.96 4.11
N VAL A 69 -24.56 10.76 3.50
CA VAL A 69 -25.88 10.13 3.22
C VAL A 69 -26.62 9.76 4.49
N LEU A 70 -25.95 9.13 5.47
CA LEU A 70 -26.56 8.79 6.77
C LEU A 70 -27.08 10.05 7.49
N SER A 71 -26.35 11.15 7.37
CA SER A 71 -26.67 12.41 8.06
C SER A 71 -27.88 13.14 7.49
N LEU A 72 -28.41 12.73 6.35
CA LEU A 72 -29.73 13.19 5.86
C LEU A 72 -30.88 12.76 6.81
N LYS A 73 -30.66 11.75 7.66
CA LYS A 73 -31.67 11.25 8.63
C LYS A 73 -31.29 11.56 10.09
N ARG A 74 -30.03 11.51 10.43
CA ARG A 74 -29.56 11.70 11.83
C ARG A 74 -28.07 12.10 11.85
N PRO A 75 -27.63 12.87 12.84
CA PRO A 75 -26.19 13.13 13.03
C PRO A 75 -25.39 11.82 13.20
N VAL A 76 -24.16 11.80 12.70
CA VAL A 76 -23.25 10.64 12.78
C VAL A 76 -21.87 11.11 13.23
N HIS A 77 -21.27 10.40 14.22
CA HIS A 77 -19.95 10.70 14.76
C HIS A 77 -18.94 9.57 14.54
N ASN A 78 -19.43 8.37 14.32
CA ASN A 78 -18.62 7.20 14.01
C ASN A 78 -19.38 6.29 13.05
N LEU A 79 -18.66 5.67 12.13
CA LEU A 79 -19.24 4.73 11.17
C LEU A 79 -18.21 3.73 10.66
N ASP A 80 -18.72 2.60 10.20
CA ASP A 80 -17.90 1.55 9.61
C ASP A 80 -17.95 1.62 8.09
N VAL A 81 -16.78 1.41 7.46
CA VAL A 81 -16.65 1.21 6.03
C VAL A 81 -15.86 -0.07 5.75
N ALA A 82 -16.26 -0.79 4.71
CA ALA A 82 -15.48 -1.93 4.23
C ALA A 82 -14.31 -1.41 3.37
N THR A 83 -13.09 -1.84 3.68
CA THR A 83 -11.92 -1.55 2.85
C THR A 83 -11.89 -2.44 1.61
N PRO A 84 -11.12 -2.09 0.55
CA PRO A 84 -10.90 -3.00 -0.58
C PRO A 84 -10.26 -4.34 -0.20
N ALA A 85 -9.49 -4.40 0.89
CA ALA A 85 -8.97 -5.65 1.46
C ALA A 85 -10.06 -6.52 2.13
N GLY A 86 -11.32 -6.07 2.17
CA GLY A 86 -12.42 -6.80 2.79
C GLY A 86 -12.55 -6.60 4.30
N ILE A 87 -11.69 -5.81 4.91
CA ILE A 87 -11.65 -5.57 6.35
C ILE A 87 -12.56 -4.38 6.68
N PRO A 88 -13.56 -4.53 7.58
CA PRO A 88 -14.32 -3.40 8.08
C PRO A 88 -13.45 -2.55 9.01
N VAL A 89 -13.57 -1.24 8.89
CA VAL A 89 -12.84 -0.28 9.73
C VAL A 89 -13.75 0.83 10.18
N SER A 90 -13.64 1.22 11.46
CA SER A 90 -14.39 2.32 12.05
C SER A 90 -13.62 3.64 11.91
N LEU A 91 -14.31 4.68 11.45
CA LEU A 91 -13.75 6.03 11.35
C LEU A 91 -14.65 7.03 12.10
N LEU A 92 -13.97 7.93 12.80
CA LEU A 92 -14.62 9.12 13.35
C LEU A 92 -14.94 10.09 12.24
N VAL A 93 -16.15 10.63 12.26
CA VAL A 93 -16.63 11.63 11.32
C VAL A 93 -17.44 12.69 12.05
N VAL A 94 -17.60 13.84 11.43
CA VAL A 94 -18.58 14.85 11.86
C VAL A 94 -19.59 14.99 10.73
N ALA A 95 -20.79 14.45 10.94
CA ALA A 95 -21.80 14.43 9.89
C ALA A 95 -23.16 14.90 10.40
N ARG A 96 -23.76 15.88 9.68
CA ARG A 96 -25.07 16.46 9.97
C ARG A 96 -25.68 17.08 8.71
N ASP A 97 -26.99 16.96 8.57
CA ASP A 97 -27.81 17.63 7.55
C ASP A 97 -27.28 17.43 6.11
N GLY A 98 -26.85 16.21 5.78
CA GLY A 98 -26.30 15.84 4.48
C GLY A 98 -24.83 16.21 4.30
N PHE A 99 -24.18 16.88 5.24
CA PHE A 99 -22.76 17.24 5.18
C PHE A 99 -21.93 16.35 6.12
N CYS A 100 -20.75 15.93 5.68
CA CYS A 100 -19.84 15.11 6.47
C CYS A 100 -18.38 15.50 6.23
N ILE A 101 -17.59 15.54 7.29
CA ILE A 101 -16.13 15.63 7.26
C ILE A 101 -15.54 14.38 7.91
N ALA A 102 -14.58 13.78 7.22
CA ALA A 102 -13.69 12.74 7.74
C ALA A 102 -12.23 13.22 7.62
N VAL A 103 -11.45 13.00 8.68
CA VAL A 103 -10.03 13.34 8.72
C VAL A 103 -9.20 12.11 8.40
N LYS A 104 -8.26 12.26 7.47
CA LYS A 104 -7.38 11.15 7.07
C LYS A 104 -6.37 10.82 8.15
N ASP A 105 -6.44 9.61 8.68
CA ASP A 105 -5.44 9.05 9.57
C ASP A 105 -4.25 8.48 8.77
N GLY A 106 -3.08 9.08 8.87
CA GLY A 106 -1.84 8.64 8.21
C GLY A 106 -1.18 7.43 8.87
N GLY A 107 -1.66 6.96 10.04
CA GLY A 107 -0.98 5.93 10.82
C GLY A 107 0.35 6.44 11.38
N GLU A 108 1.37 5.59 11.32
CA GLU A 108 2.74 5.94 11.70
C GLU A 108 3.61 6.33 10.50
N HIS A 109 2.99 6.59 9.35
CA HIS A 109 3.70 7.03 8.14
C HIS A 109 4.18 8.48 8.30
N GLN A 110 5.45 8.66 8.63
CA GLN A 110 6.04 9.97 8.95
C GLN A 110 6.04 10.98 7.80
N PHE A 111 5.98 10.51 6.55
CA PHE A 111 6.08 11.35 5.35
C PHE A 111 4.77 11.39 4.54
N ASP A 112 3.65 11.02 5.14
CA ASP A 112 2.35 11.11 4.47
C ASP A 112 1.84 12.55 4.50
N VAL A 113 2.13 13.31 3.44
CA VAL A 113 1.70 14.70 3.25
C VAL A 113 0.17 14.86 3.39
N THR A 114 -0.58 13.77 3.12
CA THR A 114 -2.04 13.77 3.23
C THR A 114 -2.57 13.37 4.62
N ALA A 115 -1.68 13.09 5.59
CA ALA A 115 -2.10 12.85 6.98
C ALA A 115 -2.76 14.10 7.57
N GLY A 116 -3.88 13.92 8.27
CA GLY A 116 -4.66 15.04 8.81
C GLY A 116 -5.53 15.79 7.78
N LEU A 117 -5.51 15.36 6.50
CA LEU A 117 -6.30 16.00 5.46
C LEU A 117 -7.81 15.78 5.69
N GLU A 118 -8.56 16.84 5.70
CA GLU A 118 -10.02 16.80 5.72
C GLU A 118 -10.57 16.43 4.33
N ILE A 119 -11.43 15.43 4.31
CA ILE A 119 -12.21 15.03 3.14
C ILE A 119 -13.67 15.26 3.48
N ALA A 120 -14.34 16.10 2.72
CA ALA A 120 -15.71 16.49 2.93
C ALA A 120 -16.62 15.90 1.85
N ALA A 121 -17.85 15.59 2.24
CA ALA A 121 -18.90 15.17 1.32
C ALA A 121 -20.21 15.89 1.64
N GLN A 122 -20.95 16.29 0.59
CA GLN A 122 -22.29 16.83 0.67
C GLN A 122 -23.24 15.89 -0.07
N ALA A 123 -24.23 15.37 0.62
CA ALA A 123 -25.31 14.55 0.04
C ALA A 123 -26.59 15.36 -0.11
N ARG A 124 -27.31 15.12 -1.20
CA ARG A 124 -28.66 15.62 -1.45
C ARG A 124 -29.54 14.46 -1.91
N LEU A 125 -30.81 14.51 -1.56
CA LEU A 125 -31.77 13.51 -2.02
C LEU A 125 -31.89 13.54 -3.56
N SER A 126 -31.89 12.37 -4.16
CA SER A 126 -32.05 12.20 -5.60
C SER A 126 -32.70 10.84 -5.86
N GLU A 127 -33.30 10.67 -7.03
CA GLU A 127 -33.84 9.38 -7.47
C GLU A 127 -32.71 8.44 -7.88
N GLU A 128 -31.63 9.00 -8.47
CA GLU A 128 -30.45 8.26 -8.88
C GLU A 128 -29.28 8.50 -7.92
N THR A 129 -28.40 7.51 -7.83
CA THR A 129 -27.17 7.62 -7.03
C THR A 129 -26.01 8.05 -7.89
N THR A 130 -25.49 9.26 -7.63
CA THR A 130 -24.35 9.84 -8.36
C THR A 130 -23.23 10.27 -7.41
N LEU A 131 -21.98 10.18 -7.90
CA LEU A 131 -20.79 10.69 -7.21
C LEU A 131 -20.13 11.76 -8.07
N ILE A 132 -20.11 12.98 -7.56
CA ILE A 132 -19.51 14.16 -8.17
C ILE A 132 -18.19 14.49 -7.48
N ALA A 133 -17.14 14.74 -8.28
CA ALA A 133 -15.87 15.23 -7.77
C ALA A 133 -15.87 16.76 -7.75
N GLY A 134 -15.91 17.31 -6.55
CA GLY A 134 -15.90 18.73 -6.27
C GLY A 134 -14.49 19.32 -6.16
N LYS A 135 -14.41 20.47 -5.50
CA LYS A 135 -13.17 21.24 -5.33
C LYS A 135 -12.10 20.41 -4.59
N GLY A 136 -10.83 20.53 -5.04
CA GLY A 136 -9.68 19.91 -4.41
C GLY A 136 -9.53 18.41 -4.68
N VAL A 137 -10.49 17.77 -5.37
CA VAL A 137 -10.27 16.45 -5.96
C VAL A 137 -9.48 16.61 -7.25
N GLY A 138 -8.33 15.96 -7.35
CA GLY A 138 -7.44 16.07 -8.51
C GLY A 138 -8.11 15.66 -9.84
N ARG A 139 -7.61 16.22 -10.94
CA ARG A 139 -8.04 15.87 -12.30
C ARG A 139 -6.83 15.44 -13.12
N ILE A 140 -7.04 14.44 -13.96
CA ILE A 140 -6.03 13.93 -14.89
C ILE A 140 -5.96 14.88 -16.08
N LEU A 141 -4.84 15.59 -16.25
CA LEU A 141 -4.68 16.58 -17.34
C LEU A 141 -3.59 16.22 -18.34
N ALA A 142 -2.77 15.19 -18.08
CA ALA A 142 -1.76 14.71 -19.01
C ALA A 142 -1.94 13.21 -19.31
N ARG A 143 -1.68 12.81 -20.56
CA ARG A 143 -1.61 11.39 -20.95
C ARG A 143 -0.37 10.77 -20.32
N GLY A 144 -0.50 9.72 -19.51
CA GLY A 144 0.66 9.03 -18.92
C GLY A 144 0.34 7.78 -18.13
N LEU A 145 -0.69 7.78 -17.31
CA LEU A 145 -1.06 6.67 -16.42
C LEU A 145 -2.52 6.23 -16.52
N CYS A 146 -3.38 7.05 -17.13
CA CYS A 146 -4.81 6.77 -17.33
C CYS A 146 -5.26 7.31 -18.68
N ASP A 147 -6.14 6.58 -19.35
CA ASP A 147 -6.54 6.82 -20.74
C ASP A 147 -7.49 8.01 -20.97
N GLU A 148 -7.94 8.73 -19.93
CA GLU A 148 -8.97 9.75 -20.07
C GLU A 148 -8.64 11.08 -19.37
N VAL A 149 -8.12 12.01 -20.17
CA VAL A 149 -7.88 13.40 -19.77
C VAL A 149 -9.19 14.10 -19.39
N GLY A 150 -9.16 14.87 -18.29
CA GLY A 150 -10.30 15.60 -17.75
C GLY A 150 -11.08 14.89 -16.66
N ARG A 151 -10.91 13.58 -16.50
CA ARG A 151 -11.58 12.82 -15.43
C ARG A 151 -11.02 13.13 -14.05
N PRO A 152 -11.89 13.01 -13.01
CA PRO A 152 -11.41 13.04 -11.62
C PRO A 152 -10.40 11.95 -11.37
N ALA A 153 -9.34 12.28 -10.64
CA ALA A 153 -8.28 11.36 -10.24
C ALA A 153 -8.75 10.46 -9.07
N ILE A 154 -9.79 9.68 -9.32
CA ILE A 154 -10.34 8.68 -8.40
C ILE A 154 -10.06 7.30 -8.99
N SER A 155 -9.22 6.51 -8.33
CA SER A 155 -8.88 5.16 -8.82
C SER A 155 -10.11 4.25 -8.87
N PRO A 156 -10.16 3.24 -9.77
CA PRO A 156 -11.28 2.33 -9.86
C PRO A 156 -11.61 1.63 -8.54
N SER A 157 -10.59 1.22 -7.78
CA SER A 157 -10.75 0.59 -6.47
C SER A 157 -11.39 1.54 -5.45
N ALA A 158 -10.90 2.79 -5.36
CA ALA A 158 -11.47 3.80 -4.48
C ALA A 158 -12.91 4.17 -4.88
N ARG A 159 -13.18 4.32 -6.18
CA ARG A 159 -14.54 4.58 -6.68
C ARG A 159 -15.51 3.46 -6.30
N LYS A 160 -15.09 2.20 -6.46
CA LYS A 160 -15.89 1.02 -6.07
C LYS A 160 -16.18 1.03 -4.56
N GLN A 161 -15.17 1.35 -3.74
CA GLN A 161 -15.31 1.45 -2.28
C GLN A 161 -16.30 2.55 -1.88
N ILE A 162 -16.17 3.76 -2.44
CA ILE A 162 -17.06 4.89 -2.17
C ILE A 162 -18.50 4.55 -2.56
N MET A 163 -18.72 4.02 -3.77
CA MET A 163 -20.06 3.66 -4.23
C MET A 163 -20.69 2.57 -3.37
N LYS A 164 -19.90 1.59 -2.90
CA LYS A 164 -20.38 0.58 -1.95
C LYS A 164 -20.81 1.21 -0.62
N ALA A 165 -20.02 2.15 -0.09
CA ALA A 165 -20.31 2.85 1.15
C ALA A 165 -21.60 3.71 1.04
N ILE A 166 -21.78 4.43 -0.07
CA ILE A 166 -23.02 5.18 -0.35
C ILE A 166 -24.23 4.23 -0.40
N LYS A 167 -24.13 3.10 -1.14
CA LYS A 167 -25.23 2.13 -1.24
C LYS A 167 -25.61 1.55 0.12
N GLN A 168 -24.64 1.26 0.98
CA GLN A 168 -24.90 0.80 2.35
C GLN A 168 -25.67 1.87 3.13
N ALA A 169 -25.27 3.14 3.06
CA ALA A 169 -25.98 4.22 3.73
C ALA A 169 -27.42 4.40 3.23
N LEU A 170 -27.65 4.28 1.93
CA LEU A 170 -29.01 4.31 1.34
C LEU A 170 -29.87 3.16 1.88
N GLN A 171 -29.33 1.95 1.96
CA GLN A 171 -30.02 0.80 2.56
C GLN A 171 -30.33 1.02 4.04
N GLU A 172 -29.39 1.54 4.82
CA GLU A 172 -29.56 1.84 6.25
C GLU A 172 -30.62 2.94 6.49
N THR A 173 -30.74 3.90 5.56
CA THR A 173 -31.66 5.05 5.69
C THR A 173 -33.02 4.86 5.01
N GLY A 174 -33.15 3.83 4.17
CA GLY A 174 -34.34 3.62 3.34
C GLY A 174 -34.52 4.67 2.23
N LEU A 175 -33.45 5.39 1.85
CA LEU A 175 -33.49 6.39 0.78
C LEU A 175 -33.34 5.73 -0.59
N ALA A 176 -34.06 6.23 -1.60
CA ALA A 176 -34.02 5.70 -2.95
C ALA A 176 -32.68 5.97 -3.64
N GLY A 177 -32.14 7.17 -3.49
CA GLY A 177 -30.86 7.58 -4.05
C GLY A 177 -30.35 8.88 -3.44
N ALA A 178 -29.13 9.24 -3.78
CA ALA A 178 -28.50 10.49 -3.36
C ALA A 178 -27.46 10.95 -4.39
N GLU A 179 -27.43 12.24 -4.63
CA GLU A 179 -26.31 12.92 -5.26
C GLU A 179 -25.29 13.26 -4.17
N VAL A 180 -24.05 12.79 -4.31
CA VAL A 180 -22.97 13.00 -3.33
C VAL A 180 -21.82 13.72 -4.01
N GLU A 181 -21.54 14.95 -3.57
CA GLU A 181 -20.37 15.72 -3.98
C GLU A 181 -19.24 15.50 -2.97
N LEU A 182 -18.09 15.02 -3.46
CA LEU A 182 -16.88 14.77 -2.69
C LEU A 182 -15.88 15.89 -2.92
N SER A 183 -15.41 16.54 -1.87
CA SER A 183 -14.46 17.65 -1.95
C SER A 183 -13.32 17.49 -0.93
N ILE A 184 -12.20 18.19 -1.19
CA ILE A 184 -11.04 18.21 -0.32
C ILE A 184 -10.67 19.70 -0.13
N PRO A 185 -11.08 20.35 0.98
CA PRO A 185 -10.96 21.79 1.15
C PRO A 185 -9.56 22.36 0.87
N ARG A 186 -8.49 21.69 1.38
CA ARG A 186 -7.09 22.07 1.16
C ARG A 186 -6.40 21.27 0.05
N GLY A 187 -7.18 20.55 -0.79
CA GLY A 187 -6.61 19.64 -1.78
C GLY A 187 -5.77 20.32 -2.86
N GLU A 188 -6.14 21.51 -3.30
CA GLU A 188 -5.37 22.27 -4.29
C GLU A 188 -4.05 22.77 -3.73
N GLU A 189 -4.04 23.22 -2.47
CA GLU A 189 -2.85 23.69 -1.77
C GLU A 189 -1.83 22.56 -1.59
N LEU A 190 -2.27 21.42 -1.06
CA LEU A 190 -1.40 20.29 -0.75
C LEU A 190 -1.00 19.47 -1.98
N ALA A 191 -1.67 19.63 -3.12
CA ALA A 191 -1.38 18.85 -4.33
C ALA A 191 0.09 19.01 -4.79
N SER A 192 0.67 20.21 -4.64
CA SER A 192 2.06 20.51 -5.04
C SER A 192 3.11 19.76 -4.21
N GLU A 193 2.78 19.37 -2.97
CA GLU A 193 3.64 18.64 -2.06
C GLU A 193 3.59 17.11 -2.31
N THR A 194 2.69 16.65 -3.18
CA THR A 194 2.49 15.24 -3.53
C THR A 194 3.17 14.89 -4.87
N LEU A 195 3.11 13.61 -5.24
CA LEU A 195 3.52 13.16 -6.57
C LEU A 195 2.52 13.49 -7.68
N ASN A 196 1.34 14.00 -7.35
CA ASN A 196 0.26 14.26 -8.30
C ASN A 196 0.70 15.09 -9.52
N PRO A 197 1.39 16.24 -9.35
CA PRO A 197 1.83 17.03 -10.51
C PRO A 197 2.75 16.26 -11.46
N ARG A 198 3.64 15.42 -10.94
CA ARG A 198 4.54 14.58 -11.75
C ARG A 198 3.80 13.49 -12.53
N LEU A 199 2.61 13.11 -12.04
CA LEU A 199 1.74 12.12 -12.67
C LEU A 199 0.68 12.76 -13.59
N GLY A 200 0.77 14.08 -13.83
CA GLY A 200 -0.21 14.81 -14.63
C GLY A 200 -1.56 15.00 -13.94
N ILE A 201 -1.62 14.87 -12.62
CA ILE A 201 -2.81 15.11 -11.81
C ILE A 201 -2.70 16.50 -11.21
N LEU A 202 -3.58 17.41 -11.61
CA LEU A 202 -3.60 18.80 -11.15
C LEU A 202 -4.93 19.15 -10.47
N LYS A 203 -5.00 20.35 -9.88
CA LYS A 203 -6.18 20.92 -9.22
C LYS A 203 -6.66 20.15 -7.99
N GLY A 204 -5.79 19.35 -7.36
CA GLY A 204 -6.15 18.68 -6.12
C GLY A 204 -5.44 17.35 -5.89
N ILE A 205 -5.94 16.64 -4.89
CA ILE A 205 -5.42 15.36 -4.42
C ILE A 205 -6.14 14.20 -5.13
N SER A 206 -5.39 13.17 -5.51
CA SER A 206 -5.94 11.92 -6.01
C SER A 206 -6.59 11.09 -4.89
N ILE A 207 -7.72 10.46 -5.22
CA ILE A 207 -8.40 9.52 -4.32
C ILE A 207 -7.98 8.11 -4.70
N LEU A 208 -7.14 7.50 -3.86
CA LEU A 208 -6.49 6.23 -4.11
C LEU A 208 -6.72 5.23 -2.99
N GLY A 209 -6.48 3.94 -3.28
CA GLY A 209 -6.43 2.89 -2.28
C GLY A 209 -6.78 1.52 -2.85
N SER A 210 -5.78 0.64 -3.01
CA SER A 210 -5.97 -0.75 -3.45
C SER A 210 -6.34 -1.69 -2.32
N THR A 211 -5.83 -1.44 -1.11
CA THR A 211 -6.13 -2.21 0.10
C THR A 211 -7.03 -1.46 1.08
N GLY A 212 -7.06 -0.14 0.99
CA GLY A 212 -7.72 0.77 1.95
C GLY A 212 -6.81 1.24 3.06
N PHE A 213 -5.61 0.67 3.17
CA PHE A 213 -4.62 1.00 4.19
C PHE A 213 -3.38 1.68 3.59
N VAL A 214 -2.73 2.53 4.39
CA VAL A 214 -1.41 3.11 4.14
C VAL A 214 -0.42 2.41 5.05
N GLU A 215 0.65 1.89 4.46
CA GLU A 215 1.71 1.25 5.24
C GLU A 215 2.46 2.30 6.09
N PRO A 216 3.01 1.92 7.27
CA PRO A 216 3.62 2.87 8.20
C PRO A 216 4.98 3.41 7.77
N TRP A 217 5.38 3.19 6.52
CA TRP A 217 6.65 3.63 5.94
C TRP A 217 6.46 4.28 4.57
N ASN A 218 7.42 5.12 4.18
CA ASN A 218 7.39 5.79 2.88
C ASN A 218 7.92 4.87 1.76
N ASP A 219 7.09 4.63 0.75
CA ASP A 219 7.46 3.92 -0.47
C ASP A 219 7.85 4.87 -1.63
N HIS A 220 7.80 6.18 -1.40
CA HIS A 220 8.02 7.21 -2.41
C HIS A 220 9.38 7.89 -2.17
N PHE A 221 10.45 7.36 -2.74
CA PHE A 221 11.76 8.00 -2.69
C PHE A 221 11.88 9.10 -3.74
N ILE A 222 12.21 10.30 -3.26
CA ILE A 222 12.59 11.46 -4.05
C ILE A 222 14.03 11.78 -3.62
N GLY A 223 15.04 11.13 -4.23
CA GLY A 223 16.44 11.37 -3.91
C GLY A 223 17.39 10.74 -4.94
N ASP A 224 18.67 11.12 -4.88
CA ASP A 224 19.72 10.44 -5.63
C ASP A 224 20.01 9.09 -4.95
N ARG A 225 19.49 8.04 -5.56
CA ARG A 225 19.52 6.66 -5.03
C ARG A 225 20.94 6.13 -4.83
N ALA A 226 21.87 6.63 -5.61
CA ALA A 226 23.28 6.25 -5.51
C ALA A 226 23.96 6.84 -4.26
N LEU A 227 23.55 8.05 -3.84
CA LEU A 227 24.02 8.67 -2.59
C LEU A 227 23.42 7.97 -1.38
N GLU A 228 22.16 7.54 -1.45
CA GLU A 228 21.49 6.83 -0.36
C GLU A 228 22.15 5.48 -0.02
N LEU A 229 22.78 4.82 -1.02
CA LEU A 229 23.52 3.57 -0.80
C LEU A 229 24.79 3.76 0.04
N LYS A 230 25.38 4.94 0.02
CA LYS A 230 26.61 5.24 0.79
C LYS A 230 26.36 5.55 2.26
N GLU A 231 25.10 5.78 2.63
CA GLU A 231 24.73 6.12 3.99
C GLU A 231 24.28 4.89 4.78
N GLY A 232 25.07 4.43 5.71
CA GLY A 232 24.73 3.37 6.65
C GLY A 232 25.56 2.10 6.51
N LYS A 233 25.69 1.38 7.61
CA LYS A 233 26.45 0.09 7.67
C LYS A 233 25.63 -1.08 7.12
N LYS A 234 24.30 -1.00 7.19
CA LYS A 234 23.35 -2.04 6.72
C LYS A 234 22.46 -1.47 5.66
N VAL A 235 22.62 -1.92 4.41
CA VAL A 235 21.88 -1.41 3.26
C VAL A 235 21.17 -2.54 2.53
N LEU A 236 19.90 -2.32 2.20
CA LEU A 236 19.10 -3.25 1.42
C LEU A 236 18.63 -2.56 0.15
N VAL A 237 18.88 -3.20 -0.99
CA VAL A 237 18.43 -2.73 -2.30
C VAL A 237 17.26 -3.56 -2.79
N THR A 238 16.28 -2.91 -3.36
CA THR A 238 15.11 -3.57 -3.95
C THR A 238 14.74 -3.02 -5.33
N THR A 239 14.04 -3.84 -6.12
CA THR A 239 13.71 -3.52 -7.52
C THR A 239 12.32 -2.96 -7.71
N GLY A 240 11.41 -3.10 -6.75
CA GLY A 240 10.02 -2.68 -6.89
C GLY A 240 9.35 -2.36 -5.55
N ARG A 241 8.17 -1.73 -5.61
CA ARG A 241 7.42 -1.31 -4.42
C ARG A 241 7.03 -2.49 -3.52
N THR A 242 6.63 -3.61 -4.11
CA THR A 242 6.34 -4.85 -3.37
C THR A 242 7.58 -5.36 -2.65
N GLY A 243 8.72 -5.40 -3.33
CA GLY A 243 10.01 -5.74 -2.73
C GLY A 243 10.36 -4.78 -1.58
N LEU A 244 10.22 -3.46 -1.78
CA LEU A 244 10.51 -2.45 -0.78
C LEU A 244 9.65 -2.63 0.49
N LYS A 245 8.36 -2.87 0.31
CA LYS A 245 7.42 -3.12 1.41
C LYS A 245 7.88 -4.31 2.27
N PHE A 246 8.08 -5.45 1.64
CA PHE A 246 8.44 -6.67 2.38
C PHE A 246 9.89 -6.67 2.87
N SER A 247 10.80 -5.99 2.17
CA SER A 247 12.15 -5.77 2.69
C SER A 247 12.15 -5.09 4.04
N ARG A 248 11.29 -4.11 4.26
CA ARG A 248 11.18 -3.40 5.54
C ARG A 248 10.56 -4.25 6.65
N VAL A 249 9.63 -5.11 6.28
CA VAL A 249 9.03 -6.07 7.22
C VAL A 249 10.03 -7.14 7.64
N LEU A 250 10.80 -7.67 6.67
CA LEU A 250 11.73 -8.77 6.87
C LEU A 250 13.07 -8.31 7.48
N PHE A 251 13.54 -7.13 7.08
CA PHE A 251 14.87 -6.60 7.42
C PHE A 251 14.77 -5.16 7.95
N PRO A 252 14.08 -4.94 9.10
CA PRO A 252 13.80 -3.60 9.61
C PRO A 252 15.06 -2.81 9.99
N ASP A 253 16.18 -3.49 10.29
CA ASP A 253 17.45 -2.86 10.67
C ASP A 253 18.26 -2.35 9.46
N TYR A 254 17.80 -2.67 8.23
CA TYR A 254 18.47 -2.25 7.02
C TYR A 254 17.83 -0.99 6.44
N LYS A 255 18.67 -0.07 5.97
CA LYS A 255 18.22 1.05 5.14
C LYS A 255 17.80 0.52 3.77
N ALA A 256 16.50 0.48 3.51
CA ALA A 256 15.97 -0.04 2.23
C ALA A 256 15.96 1.05 1.15
N VAL A 257 16.61 0.77 0.01
CA VAL A 257 16.74 1.66 -1.15
C VAL A 257 16.08 1.04 -2.38
N LEU A 258 15.16 1.75 -3.03
CA LEU A 258 14.49 1.31 -4.25
C LEU A 258 15.29 1.71 -5.48
N MET A 259 15.99 0.78 -6.13
CA MET A 259 16.80 1.03 -7.34
C MET A 259 16.04 0.78 -8.66
N GLY A 260 14.92 0.07 -8.62
CA GLY A 260 14.18 -0.28 -9.84
C GLY A 260 14.99 -1.16 -10.79
N SER A 261 15.07 -0.78 -12.06
CA SER A 261 15.87 -1.48 -13.07
C SER A 261 17.35 -1.10 -13.10
N GLN A 262 17.80 -0.17 -12.23
CA GLN A 262 19.16 0.38 -12.28
C GLN A 262 20.18 -0.47 -11.47
N LEU A 263 20.01 -1.78 -11.43
CA LEU A 263 20.88 -2.69 -10.67
C LEU A 263 22.34 -2.69 -11.17
N ASP A 264 22.62 -2.28 -12.40
CA ASP A 264 24.00 -2.14 -12.93
C ASP A 264 24.77 -0.98 -12.28
N ARG A 265 24.08 -0.09 -11.57
CA ARG A 265 24.68 1.03 -10.83
C ARG A 265 24.93 0.72 -9.35
N LEU A 266 24.73 -0.52 -8.93
CA LEU A 266 24.98 -0.94 -7.55
C LEU A 266 26.49 -0.89 -7.27
N ALA A 267 26.85 -0.12 -6.25
CA ALA A 267 28.17 -0.09 -5.67
C ALA A 267 28.01 0.01 -4.15
N PHE A 268 28.39 -1.03 -3.43
CA PHE A 268 28.42 -1.06 -1.97
C PHE A 268 29.80 -0.68 -1.46
N GLU A 269 29.85 0.00 -0.32
CA GLU A 269 31.12 0.26 0.37
C GLU A 269 31.66 -1.05 0.99
N LYS A 270 32.99 -1.12 1.11
CA LYS A 270 33.68 -2.38 1.46
C LYS A 270 33.30 -2.98 2.84
N ASP A 271 32.78 -2.13 3.74
CA ASP A 271 32.40 -2.53 5.10
C ASP A 271 30.89 -2.53 5.32
N GLN A 272 30.09 -2.49 4.23
CA GLN A 272 28.64 -2.52 4.30
C GLN A 272 28.12 -3.94 4.27
N GLU A 273 27.24 -4.25 5.21
CA GLU A 273 26.37 -5.42 5.13
C GLU A 273 25.23 -5.12 4.12
N SER A 274 25.21 -5.84 2.99
CA SER A 274 24.32 -5.54 1.88
C SER A 274 23.38 -6.69 1.53
N ILE A 275 22.12 -6.34 1.21
CA ILE A 275 21.10 -7.27 0.73
C ILE A 275 20.51 -6.76 -0.59
N LEU A 276 20.39 -7.62 -1.59
CA LEU A 276 19.56 -7.41 -2.77
C LEU A 276 18.27 -8.22 -2.58
N CYS A 277 17.14 -7.55 -2.36
CA CYS A 277 15.87 -8.20 -2.03
C CYS A 277 14.75 -7.73 -2.96
N GLY A 278 13.95 -8.64 -3.49
CA GLY A 278 12.81 -8.25 -4.30
C GLY A 278 12.17 -9.39 -5.08
N LEU A 279 11.22 -9.04 -5.95
CA LEU A 279 10.55 -10.01 -6.82
C LEU A 279 11.55 -10.59 -7.86
N PRO A 280 11.42 -11.87 -8.22
CA PRO A 280 12.43 -12.58 -9.02
C PRO A 280 12.69 -11.97 -10.39
N ALA A 281 11.64 -11.49 -11.08
CA ALA A 281 11.71 -11.19 -12.51
C ALA A 281 12.83 -10.20 -12.88
N LEU A 282 12.93 -9.06 -12.18
CA LEU A 282 13.94 -8.05 -12.46
C LEU A 282 15.34 -8.50 -12.02
N ILE A 283 15.46 -9.11 -10.86
CA ILE A 283 16.74 -9.56 -10.30
C ILE A 283 17.35 -10.65 -11.17
N LEU A 284 16.58 -11.69 -11.49
CA LEU A 284 17.06 -12.83 -12.27
C LEU A 284 17.37 -12.44 -13.72
N LYS A 285 16.52 -11.58 -14.34
CA LYS A 285 16.77 -11.08 -15.70
C LYS A 285 17.99 -10.14 -15.77
N TRP A 286 18.20 -9.32 -14.74
CA TRP A 286 19.42 -8.51 -14.61
C TRP A 286 20.68 -9.39 -14.46
N ALA A 287 20.57 -10.45 -13.66
CA ALA A 287 21.68 -11.36 -13.45
C ALA A 287 22.04 -12.13 -14.74
N TRP A 288 21.03 -12.63 -15.41
CA TRP A 288 21.14 -13.39 -16.64
C TRP A 288 20.01 -13.03 -17.62
N PRO A 289 20.26 -12.12 -18.60
CA PRO A 289 19.24 -11.66 -19.56
C PRO A 289 18.59 -12.78 -20.38
N GLN A 290 19.34 -13.85 -20.65
CA GLN A 290 18.91 -15.02 -21.43
C GLN A 290 18.20 -16.11 -20.58
N ILE A 291 17.74 -15.79 -19.39
CA ILE A 291 17.13 -16.75 -18.45
C ILE A 291 15.95 -17.53 -19.05
N LEU A 292 15.23 -16.96 -20.01
CA LEU A 292 14.09 -17.58 -20.69
C LEU A 292 14.46 -18.34 -21.96
N ASP A 293 15.72 -18.24 -22.43
CA ASP A 293 16.15 -18.96 -23.63
C ASP A 293 16.00 -20.47 -23.42
N GLU A 294 15.52 -21.16 -24.47
CA GLU A 294 15.26 -22.60 -24.44
C GLU A 294 14.21 -23.04 -23.38
N THR A 295 13.32 -22.13 -22.96
CA THR A 295 12.19 -22.41 -22.09
C THR A 295 10.86 -22.19 -22.81
N ASN A 296 9.79 -22.76 -22.30
CA ASN A 296 8.43 -22.53 -22.80
C ASN A 296 7.68 -21.40 -22.08
N TYR A 297 8.38 -20.63 -21.23
CA TYR A 297 7.77 -19.57 -20.42
C TYR A 297 7.85 -18.21 -21.12
N GLY A 298 6.75 -17.46 -21.12
CA GLY A 298 6.70 -16.12 -21.67
C GLY A 298 7.36 -15.06 -20.76
N THR A 299 7.42 -15.31 -19.45
CA THR A 299 7.99 -14.40 -18.46
C THR A 299 8.72 -15.14 -17.34
N VAL A 300 9.69 -14.48 -16.71
CA VAL A 300 10.39 -15.02 -15.54
C VAL A 300 9.44 -15.19 -14.35
N ALA A 301 8.44 -14.32 -14.23
CA ALA A 301 7.43 -14.44 -13.17
C ALA A 301 6.59 -15.72 -13.34
N GLU A 302 6.17 -16.02 -14.56
CA GLU A 302 5.46 -17.25 -14.92
C GLU A 302 6.30 -18.49 -14.62
N MET A 303 7.56 -18.50 -15.04
CA MET A 303 8.49 -19.60 -14.78
C MET A 303 8.65 -19.87 -13.27
N VAL A 304 8.82 -18.81 -12.47
CA VAL A 304 8.96 -18.93 -11.01
C VAL A 304 7.67 -19.42 -10.36
N GLU A 305 6.51 -19.01 -10.87
CA GLU A 305 5.21 -19.40 -10.30
C GLU A 305 4.88 -20.87 -10.63
N ILE A 306 5.21 -21.33 -11.84
CA ILE A 306 4.90 -22.71 -12.30
C ILE A 306 5.98 -23.71 -11.84
N GLU A 307 7.25 -23.32 -11.96
CA GLU A 307 8.40 -24.21 -11.67
C GLU A 307 9.47 -23.47 -10.85
N PRO A 308 9.24 -23.20 -9.55
CA PRO A 308 10.17 -22.43 -8.69
C PRO A 308 11.55 -23.08 -8.54
N GLN A 309 11.69 -24.37 -8.86
CA GLN A 309 12.96 -25.13 -8.85
C GLN A 309 13.60 -25.24 -10.24
N HIS A 310 13.14 -24.49 -11.24
CA HIS A 310 13.70 -24.56 -12.58
C HIS A 310 15.19 -24.24 -12.58
N ARG A 311 16.00 -25.06 -13.29
CA ARG A 311 17.50 -24.95 -13.34
C ARG A 311 17.99 -23.56 -13.70
N ASN A 312 17.25 -22.82 -14.55
CA ASN A 312 17.64 -21.48 -14.98
C ASN A 312 17.54 -20.48 -13.83
N ILE A 313 16.66 -20.68 -12.84
CA ILE A 313 16.56 -19.84 -11.64
C ILE A 313 17.83 -19.99 -10.79
N ALA A 314 18.25 -21.22 -10.52
CA ALA A 314 19.47 -21.49 -9.78
C ALA A 314 20.70 -20.94 -10.49
N LYS A 315 20.78 -21.10 -11.83
CA LYS A 315 21.85 -20.53 -12.66
C LYS A 315 21.89 -18.99 -12.60
N ALA A 316 20.71 -18.34 -12.70
CA ALA A 316 20.63 -16.88 -12.62
C ALA A 316 21.01 -16.36 -11.22
N LEU A 317 20.61 -17.04 -10.15
CA LEU A 317 21.05 -16.73 -8.78
C LEU A 317 22.57 -16.85 -8.62
N HIS A 318 23.16 -17.90 -9.16
CA HIS A 318 24.62 -18.04 -9.19
C HIS A 318 25.30 -16.90 -9.96
N MET A 319 24.74 -16.47 -11.08
CA MET A 319 25.24 -15.30 -11.81
C MET A 319 25.07 -13.99 -11.06
N ALA A 320 23.97 -13.84 -10.32
CA ALA A 320 23.75 -12.68 -9.45
C ALA A 320 24.84 -12.62 -8.36
N LYS A 321 25.14 -13.75 -7.72
CA LYS A 321 26.23 -13.83 -6.73
C LYS A 321 27.61 -13.56 -7.33
N LYS A 322 27.86 -13.93 -8.59
CA LYS A 322 29.13 -13.55 -9.26
C LYS A 322 29.23 -12.04 -9.48
N LYS A 323 28.11 -11.35 -9.75
CA LYS A 323 28.10 -9.88 -9.88
C LYS A 323 28.21 -9.17 -8.53
N LEU A 324 27.68 -9.76 -7.47
CA LEU A 324 27.62 -9.22 -6.11
C LEU A 324 28.07 -10.29 -5.10
N PRO A 325 29.38 -10.62 -5.01
CA PRO A 325 29.86 -11.74 -4.19
C PRO A 325 29.60 -11.59 -2.70
N ASP A 326 29.67 -10.37 -2.17
CA ASP A 326 29.53 -10.06 -0.75
C ASP A 326 28.10 -9.65 -0.35
N THR A 327 27.14 -9.72 -1.29
CA THR A 327 25.75 -9.28 -1.06
C THR A 327 24.84 -10.49 -0.91
N ARG A 328 24.06 -10.54 0.15
CA ARG A 328 22.99 -11.53 0.32
C ARG A 328 21.87 -11.26 -0.70
N ILE A 329 21.38 -12.30 -1.39
CA ILE A 329 20.34 -12.17 -2.39
C ILE A 329 19.09 -12.89 -1.92
N VAL A 330 17.98 -12.15 -1.78
CA VAL A 330 16.70 -12.65 -1.30
C VAL A 330 15.63 -12.44 -2.38
N LEU A 331 15.07 -13.53 -2.88
CA LEU A 331 13.94 -13.46 -3.79
C LEU A 331 12.64 -13.63 -3.03
N LEU A 332 11.67 -12.78 -3.33
CA LEU A 332 10.36 -12.76 -2.68
C LEU A 332 9.26 -13.17 -3.65
N HIS A 333 8.27 -13.88 -3.15
CA HIS A 333 6.97 -14.01 -3.77
C HIS A 333 6.16 -12.71 -3.63
N LYS A 334 5.08 -12.56 -4.41
CA LYS A 334 4.21 -11.36 -4.40
C LYS A 334 3.52 -11.09 -3.06
N ASP A 335 3.37 -12.11 -2.21
CA ASP A 335 2.83 -12.04 -0.84
C ASP A 335 3.89 -11.80 0.25
N GLY A 336 5.17 -11.70 -0.15
CA GLY A 336 6.29 -11.44 0.73
C GLY A 336 7.03 -12.67 1.27
N ASN A 337 6.54 -13.88 0.99
CA ASN A 337 7.23 -15.11 1.37
C ASN A 337 8.58 -15.20 0.65
N ILE A 338 9.60 -15.71 1.34
CA ILE A 338 10.93 -15.90 0.78
C ILE A 338 10.92 -17.12 -0.13
N LEU A 339 11.27 -16.94 -1.40
CA LEU A 339 11.41 -18.00 -2.42
C LEU A 339 12.84 -18.56 -2.47
N ALA A 340 13.82 -17.68 -2.30
CA ALA A 340 15.22 -18.06 -2.24
C ALA A 340 15.99 -17.07 -1.37
N ASP A 341 16.99 -17.58 -0.67
CA ASP A 341 17.86 -16.81 0.20
C ASP A 341 19.28 -17.34 0.03
N VAL A 342 20.13 -16.52 -0.57
CA VAL A 342 21.53 -16.85 -0.89
C VAL A 342 22.43 -15.87 -0.14
N PRO A 343 23.14 -16.32 0.90
CA PRO A 343 23.99 -15.50 1.75
C PRO A 343 25.20 -14.89 1.04
#